data_43dad26da7d6b08278800e6eaa0b29c3
#
_entry.id   43dad26da7d6b08278800e6eaa0b29c3
#
_cell.length_a   1.000
_cell.length_b   1.000
_cell.length_c   1.000
_cell.angle_alpha   90.00
_cell.angle_beta   90.00
_cell.angle_gamma   90.00
#
_symmetry.space_group_name_H-M   'P 1'
#
loop_
_entity.id
_entity.type
_entity.pdbx_description
1 polymer ?
#
loop_
_entity_poly.entity_id
_entity_poly.type
_entity_poly.pdbx_seq_one_letter_code
_entity_poly.pdbx_strand_id
1 'polypeptide(L)'
;MTTLDDKVRPNAQVVDTKLDDGEVVLLHLDSKSYFSLNVTGERIWQGLKQGLSLREISQRLQAEFDVDAEKADTSVLELINDLSEQKLVQIQD
;
A
#
# COMPACT_ATOMS: atom_id res chain seq x y z
N MET A 1 -10.95 -2.41 -12.30
CA MET A 1 -10.00 -3.43 -11.81
C MET A 1 -8.59 -2.85 -11.72
N THR A 2 -7.94 -3.03 -10.59
CA THR A 2 -6.60 -2.48 -10.36
C THR A 2 -5.55 -3.35 -11.03
N THR A 3 -4.62 -2.74 -11.75
CA THR A 3 -3.50 -3.44 -12.38
C THR A 3 -2.19 -2.80 -11.94
N LEU A 4 -1.07 -3.49 -12.23
CA LEU A 4 0.25 -2.95 -11.89
C LEU A 4 0.60 -1.67 -12.65
N ASP A 5 -0.12 -1.38 -13.71
CA ASP A 5 0.12 -0.17 -14.50
C ASP A 5 -0.73 1.02 -14.04
N ASP A 6 -1.65 0.80 -13.11
CA ASP A 6 -2.46 1.88 -12.56
C ASP A 6 -1.61 2.75 -11.64
N LYS A 7 -1.92 4.04 -11.63
CA LYS A 7 -1.30 4.96 -10.68
C LYS A 7 -2.16 5.05 -9.45
N VAL A 8 -1.55 4.85 -8.30
CA VAL A 8 -2.26 4.86 -7.02
C VAL A 8 -1.56 5.84 -6.10
N ARG A 9 -2.33 6.67 -5.43
CA ARG A 9 -1.79 7.65 -4.47
C ARG A 9 -2.45 7.48 -3.12
N PRO A 10 -1.72 7.70 -2.03
CA PRO A 10 -2.35 7.79 -0.71
C PRO A 10 -3.38 8.91 -0.70
N ASN A 11 -4.51 8.68 -0.05
CA ASN A 11 -5.50 9.72 0.12
C ASN A 11 -4.93 10.81 1.04
N ALA A 12 -5.12 12.08 0.68
CA ALA A 12 -4.61 13.21 1.46
C ALA A 12 -5.19 13.27 2.87
N GLN A 13 -6.34 12.64 3.11
CA GLN A 13 -7.00 12.60 4.42
C GLN A 13 -6.52 11.45 5.29
N VAL A 14 -5.46 10.74 4.88
CA VAL A 14 -4.94 9.59 5.62
C VAL A 14 -3.62 9.96 6.27
N VAL A 15 -3.49 9.64 7.56
CA VAL A 15 -2.21 9.75 8.28
C VAL A 15 -1.72 8.35 8.62
N ASP A 16 -0.42 8.17 8.62
CA ASP A 16 0.18 6.90 9.03
C ASP A 16 0.87 7.12 10.38
N THR A 17 0.74 6.12 11.27
CA THR A 17 1.35 6.15 12.58
C THR A 17 2.08 4.84 12.82
N LYS A 18 3.34 4.92 13.20
CA LYS A 18 4.12 3.74 13.54
C LYS A 18 4.01 3.50 15.03
N LEU A 19 3.60 2.29 15.40
CA LEU A 19 3.45 1.90 16.80
C LEU A 19 4.78 1.40 17.36
N ASP A 20 4.86 1.28 18.68
CA ASP A 20 6.09 0.88 19.37
C ASP A 20 6.59 -0.50 18.95
N ASP A 21 5.68 -1.38 18.56
CA ASP A 21 6.03 -2.74 18.10
C ASP A 21 6.45 -2.79 16.63
N GLY A 22 6.51 -1.63 15.96
CA GLY A 22 6.88 -1.55 14.55
C GLY A 22 5.72 -1.66 13.59
N GLU A 23 4.51 -1.90 14.09
CA GLU A 23 3.31 -1.96 13.25
C GLU A 23 2.92 -0.55 12.82
N VAL A 24 2.44 -0.43 11.57
CA VAL A 24 1.96 0.84 11.05
C VAL A 24 0.44 0.80 10.93
N VAL A 25 -0.20 1.86 11.40
CA VAL A 25 -1.66 2.01 11.31
C VAL A 25 -1.97 3.22 10.45
N LEU A 26 -2.87 3.04 9.49
CA LEU A 26 -3.39 4.12 8.67
C LEU A 26 -4.71 4.60 9.26
N LEU A 27 -4.87 5.91 9.40
CA LEU A 27 -6.11 6.50 9.89
C LEU A 27 -6.65 7.46 8.85
N HIS A 28 -7.91 7.25 8.45
CA HIS A 28 -8.61 8.18 7.58
C HIS A 28 -9.27 9.25 8.46
N LEU A 29 -8.86 10.50 8.32
CA LEU A 29 -9.31 11.57 9.20
C LEU A 29 -10.79 11.88 9.05
N ASP A 30 -11.34 11.73 7.88
CA ASP A 30 -12.74 12.06 7.60
C ASP A 30 -13.68 10.97 8.12
N SER A 31 -13.48 9.73 7.72
CA SER A 31 -14.35 8.62 8.11
C SER A 31 -14.00 8.01 9.47
N LYS A 32 -12.84 8.33 10.02
CA LYS A 32 -12.31 7.77 11.27
C LYS A 32 -12.03 6.26 11.17
N SER A 33 -11.95 5.74 9.96
CA SER A 33 -11.56 4.34 9.73
C SER A 33 -10.06 4.18 9.89
N TYR A 34 -9.64 3.02 10.37
CA TYR A 34 -8.21 2.72 10.46
C TYR A 34 -7.92 1.34 9.88
N PHE A 35 -6.67 1.14 9.50
CA PHE A 35 -6.22 -0.09 8.85
C PHE A 35 -4.79 -0.38 9.29
N SER A 36 -4.55 -1.58 9.82
CA SER A 36 -3.23 -1.99 10.26
C SER A 36 -2.44 -2.61 9.12
N LEU A 37 -1.16 -2.25 9.01
CA LEU A 37 -0.26 -2.79 7.99
C LEU A 37 0.78 -3.69 8.63
N ASN A 38 1.02 -4.86 8.02
CA ASN A 38 2.16 -5.69 8.37
C ASN A 38 3.41 -5.14 7.67
N VAL A 39 4.55 -5.83 7.81
CA VAL A 39 5.82 -5.36 7.24
C VAL A 39 5.71 -5.19 5.72
N THR A 40 5.12 -6.16 5.03
CA THR A 40 4.94 -6.08 3.58
C THR A 40 4.04 -4.89 3.21
N GLY A 41 2.95 -4.71 3.94
CA GLY A 41 2.03 -3.59 3.71
C GLY A 41 2.70 -2.25 3.93
N GLU A 42 3.54 -2.16 4.95
CA GLU A 42 4.30 -0.94 5.21
C GLU A 42 5.21 -0.58 4.04
N ARG A 43 5.90 -1.57 3.46
CA ARG A 43 6.77 -1.34 2.31
C ARG A 43 5.97 -0.85 1.11
N ILE A 44 4.80 -1.44 0.88
CA ILE A 44 3.93 -1.00 -0.20
C ILE A 44 3.48 0.43 0.03
N TRP A 45 3.04 0.76 1.25
CA TRP A 45 2.59 2.11 1.59
C TRP A 45 3.70 3.13 1.39
N GLN A 46 4.92 2.83 1.86
CA GLN A 46 6.06 3.73 1.68
C GLN A 46 6.35 3.97 0.20
N GLY A 47 6.24 2.93 -0.62
CA GLY A 47 6.41 3.07 -2.06
C GLY A 47 5.38 4.01 -2.68
N LEU A 48 4.12 3.92 -2.25
CA LEU A 48 3.08 4.83 -2.70
C LEU A 48 3.38 6.27 -2.32
N LYS A 49 3.87 6.49 -1.11
CA LYS A 49 4.22 7.83 -0.64
C LYS A 49 5.39 8.41 -1.44
N GLN A 50 6.26 7.57 -1.94
CA GLN A 50 7.40 8.00 -2.76
C GLN A 50 7.02 8.23 -4.23
N GLY A 51 5.79 7.91 -4.60
CA GLY A 51 5.33 8.09 -5.97
C GLY A 51 5.70 6.95 -6.91
N LEU A 52 6.07 5.80 -6.37
CA LEU A 52 6.42 4.65 -7.20
C LEU A 52 5.18 4.02 -7.83
N SER A 53 5.37 3.43 -9.01
CA SER A 53 4.31 2.64 -9.63
C SER A 53 4.14 1.33 -8.85
N LEU A 54 2.99 0.67 -9.02
CA LEU A 54 2.76 -0.61 -8.38
C LEU A 54 3.77 -1.66 -8.86
N ARG A 55 4.15 -1.59 -10.13
CA ARG A 55 5.16 -2.49 -10.70
C ARG A 55 6.51 -2.30 -10.02
N GLU A 56 6.92 -1.06 -9.80
CA GLU A 56 8.17 -0.77 -9.09
C GLU A 56 8.13 -1.25 -7.64
N ILE A 57 6.98 -1.08 -6.99
CA ILE A 57 6.79 -1.57 -5.61
C ILE A 57 6.94 -3.08 -5.57
N SER A 58 6.30 -3.79 -6.52
CA SER A 58 6.42 -5.24 -6.61
C SER A 58 7.87 -5.68 -6.79
N GLN A 59 8.61 -4.99 -7.66
CA GLN A 59 10.03 -5.30 -7.88
C GLN A 59 10.86 -5.13 -6.62
N ARG A 60 10.57 -4.11 -5.82
CA ARG A 60 11.25 -3.90 -4.54
C ARG A 60 10.94 -5.00 -3.54
N LEU A 61 9.69 -5.45 -3.51
CA LEU A 61 9.30 -6.56 -2.64
C LEU A 61 10.04 -7.84 -3.01
N GLN A 62 10.21 -8.11 -4.30
CA GLN A 62 10.93 -9.28 -4.77
C GLN A 62 12.38 -9.26 -4.28
N ALA A 63 13.01 -8.09 -4.32
CA ALA A 63 14.40 -7.95 -3.89
C ALA A 63 14.55 -8.00 -2.38
N GLU A 64 13.63 -7.38 -1.65
CA GLU A 64 13.74 -7.26 -0.19
C GLU A 64 13.35 -8.55 0.54
N PHE A 65 12.29 -9.22 0.06
CA PHE A 65 11.73 -10.40 0.75
C PHE A 65 12.03 -11.71 0.06
N ASP A 66 12.81 -11.68 -1.02
CA ASP A 66 13.20 -12.88 -1.78
C ASP A 66 11.99 -13.72 -2.20
N VAL A 67 10.95 -13.06 -2.69
CA VAL A 67 9.73 -13.70 -3.20
C VAL A 67 9.71 -13.58 -4.71
N ASP A 68 8.95 -14.47 -5.37
CA ASP A 68 8.83 -14.42 -6.82
C ASP A 68 7.89 -13.29 -7.28
N ALA A 69 7.91 -13.01 -8.57
CA ALA A 69 7.14 -11.91 -9.14
C ALA A 69 5.64 -12.10 -8.95
N GLU A 70 5.14 -13.31 -9.14
CA GLU A 70 3.72 -13.59 -9.01
C GLU A 70 3.23 -13.31 -7.59
N LYS A 71 3.98 -13.74 -6.59
CA LYS A 71 3.61 -13.55 -5.20
C LYS A 71 3.67 -12.06 -4.83
N ALA A 72 4.72 -11.35 -5.26
CA ALA A 72 4.84 -9.93 -4.99
C ALA A 72 3.71 -9.14 -5.65
N ASP A 73 3.40 -9.44 -6.91
CA ASP A 73 2.33 -8.78 -7.65
C ASP A 73 0.98 -9.00 -6.97
N THR A 74 0.71 -10.23 -6.55
CA THR A 74 -0.55 -10.57 -5.86
C THR A 74 -0.66 -9.79 -4.54
N SER A 75 0.43 -9.73 -3.77
CA SER A 75 0.43 -9.02 -2.49
C SER A 75 0.14 -7.53 -2.69
N VAL A 76 0.76 -6.92 -3.70
CA VAL A 76 0.53 -5.51 -4.00
C VAL A 76 -0.93 -5.27 -4.39
N LEU A 77 -1.45 -6.06 -5.33
CA LEU A 77 -2.80 -5.86 -5.83
C LEU A 77 -3.87 -6.11 -4.76
N GLU A 78 -3.68 -7.13 -3.92
CA GLU A 78 -4.61 -7.41 -2.84
C GLU A 78 -4.66 -6.26 -1.84
N LEU A 79 -3.49 -5.76 -1.43
CA LEU A 79 -3.47 -4.66 -0.48
C LEU A 79 -4.07 -3.39 -1.08
N ILE A 80 -3.74 -3.07 -2.32
CA ILE A 80 -4.28 -1.88 -2.97
C ILE A 80 -5.80 -1.98 -3.09
N ASN A 81 -6.32 -3.17 -3.39
CA ASN A 81 -7.77 -3.37 -3.43
C ASN A 81 -8.41 -3.12 -2.06
N ASP A 82 -7.81 -3.67 -0.99
CA ASP A 82 -8.31 -3.46 0.36
C ASP A 82 -8.27 -1.98 0.77
N LEU A 83 -7.16 -1.30 0.47
CA LEU A 83 -7.02 0.11 0.78
C LEU A 83 -7.99 0.97 -0.01
N SER A 84 -8.25 0.60 -1.27
CA SER A 84 -9.20 1.31 -2.11
C SER A 84 -10.63 1.18 -1.56
N GLU A 85 -11.00 0.00 -1.08
CA GLU A 85 -12.31 -0.22 -0.48
C GLU A 85 -12.51 0.63 0.77
N GLN A 86 -11.46 0.88 1.53
CA GLN A 86 -11.48 1.73 2.72
C GLN A 86 -11.25 3.20 2.40
N LYS A 87 -11.11 3.55 1.12
CA LYS A 87 -10.85 4.92 0.65
C LYS A 87 -9.54 5.50 1.20
N LEU A 88 -8.59 4.62 1.49
CA LEU A 88 -7.29 5.03 2.01
C LEU A 88 -6.32 5.40 0.89
N VAL A 89 -6.60 4.98 -0.32
CA VAL A 89 -5.84 5.35 -1.52
C VAL A 89 -6.80 5.77 -2.62
N GLN A 90 -6.26 6.52 -3.60
CA GLN A 90 -6.99 6.92 -4.78
C GLN A 90 -6.30 6.32 -6.00
N ILE A 91 -7.09 5.67 -6.85
CA ILE A 91 -6.58 5.10 -8.09
C ILE A 91 -6.83 6.12 -9.20
N GLN A 92 -5.77 6.48 -9.90
CA GLN A 92 -5.86 7.43 -11.01
C GLN A 92 -5.88 6.68 -12.32
N ASP A 93 -6.82 7.05 -13.17
CA ASP A 93 -6.90 6.50 -14.52
C ASP A 93 -5.86 7.14 -15.44
#